data_5e38cb8d3fbb04c963c95cb86c3d23be
#
_entry.id   5e38cb8d3fbb04c963c95cb86c3d23be
#
_cell.length_a   1.000
_cell.length_b   1.000
_cell.length_c   1.000
_cell.angle_alpha   90.00
_cell.angle_beta   90.00
_cell.angle_gamma   90.00
#
_symmetry.space_group_name_H-M   'P 1'
#
loop_
_entity.id
_entity.type
_entity.pdbx_description
1 polymer ?
#
loop_
_entity_poly.entity_id
_entity_poly.type
_entity_poly.pdbx_seq_one_letter_code
_entity_poly.pdbx_strand_id
1 'polypeptide(L)'
;MGLQCGIVGLPNVGKSTLFNCLSNAKAQAANFPFCTIEPNVGVITVPDERLTKLTEIVQPKAVVPNVIEIVDIAGLVKGASKGEGLGNQFLANIRATNAIIHVLRCFDNDNVIHVDGSVDPIRDKEIIDTELQLKDLDSIEKKIQKVEKMAKTGGDKEAKKTFDVLTVYKNHLLSGKSARTAPVAEEDKEYIADIWLLTAKPVMYVCNVDEGSVSTGNAYVERVKAAVKEENAEVLIISAQIEAEIAELESYEERQMFLNDLGLTESGVNKLIKAAYRLLNLATYFTAGVQEVRAWTITQGFTAPQAAGVIHTDFEKGFIRAEVIKYEDFVKFNGSEAIIKENGKLGVEGKTYIVQDGDIMHFRFNV
;
A
#
# COMPACT_ATOMS: atom_id res chain seq x y z
N MET A 1 -9.23 9.90 -6.93
CA MET A 1 -8.73 9.75 -5.56
C MET A 1 -7.55 8.80 -5.64
N GLY A 2 -6.42 9.16 -4.97
CA GLY A 2 -5.27 8.29 -4.88
C GLY A 2 -5.59 7.01 -4.09
N LEU A 3 -4.82 5.95 -4.31
CA LEU A 3 -4.94 4.73 -3.51
C LEU A 3 -4.33 4.97 -2.12
N GLN A 4 -5.05 4.57 -1.07
CA GLN A 4 -4.75 4.90 0.33
C GLN A 4 -4.41 3.65 1.14
N CYS A 5 -3.34 3.73 1.94
CA CYS A 5 -3.06 2.77 3.01
C CYS A 5 -3.50 3.34 4.36
N GLY A 6 -4.27 2.59 5.11
CA GLY A 6 -4.62 2.92 6.50
C GLY A 6 -3.58 2.35 7.46
N ILE A 7 -2.94 3.18 8.28
CA ILE A 7 -2.07 2.70 9.35
C ILE A 7 -2.88 2.50 10.62
N VAL A 8 -2.83 1.28 11.16
CA VAL A 8 -3.58 0.86 12.35
C VAL A 8 -2.66 0.25 13.39
N GLY A 9 -3.10 0.23 14.63
CA GLY A 9 -2.38 -0.39 15.76
C GLY A 9 -3.02 0.02 17.08
N LEU A 10 -2.76 -0.75 18.13
CA LEU A 10 -3.18 -0.40 19.49
C LEU A 10 -2.47 0.89 19.96
N PRO A 11 -2.94 1.54 21.02
CA PRO A 11 -2.24 2.67 21.62
C PRO A 11 -0.81 2.29 22.05
N ASN A 12 0.12 3.24 21.93
CA ASN A 12 1.52 3.11 22.38
C ASN A 12 2.37 2.03 21.67
N VAL A 13 1.99 1.64 20.44
CA VAL A 13 2.80 0.73 19.60
C VAL A 13 3.82 1.45 18.72
N GLY A 14 3.86 2.80 18.75
CA GLY A 14 4.73 3.62 17.90
C GLY A 14 4.08 4.12 16.60
N LYS A 15 2.77 3.89 16.42
CA LYS A 15 2.02 4.26 15.21
C LYS A 15 2.14 5.75 14.86
N SER A 16 1.88 6.65 15.81
CA SER A 16 1.94 8.10 15.57
C SER A 16 3.36 8.58 15.30
N THR A 17 4.37 7.99 15.94
CA THR A 17 5.78 8.29 15.66
C THR A 17 6.13 7.93 14.22
N LEU A 18 5.79 6.72 13.77
CA LEU A 18 5.99 6.29 12.38
C LEU A 18 5.23 7.17 11.39
N PHE A 19 3.98 7.54 11.69
CA PHE A 19 3.20 8.43 10.82
C PHE A 19 3.84 9.82 10.71
N ASN A 20 4.36 10.37 11.82
CA ASN A 20 5.08 11.64 11.81
C ASN A 20 6.37 11.56 10.99
N CYS A 21 7.14 10.47 11.10
CA CYS A 21 8.35 10.26 10.28
C CYS A 21 8.01 10.18 8.79
N LEU A 22 6.93 9.47 8.44
CA LEU A 22 6.39 9.41 7.07
C LEU A 22 5.98 10.81 6.57
N SER A 23 5.30 11.60 7.41
CA SER A 23 4.85 12.95 7.06
C SER A 23 6.02 13.95 6.96
N ASN A 24 7.06 13.81 7.77
CA ASN A 24 8.26 14.64 7.72
C ASN A 24 9.12 14.34 6.49
N ALA A 25 9.14 13.11 5.98
CA ALA A 25 9.74 12.77 4.69
C ALA A 25 9.15 13.60 3.53
N LYS A 26 7.92 14.13 3.69
CA LYS A 26 7.29 15.09 2.77
C LYS A 26 7.98 16.46 2.73
N ALA A 27 8.45 16.98 3.87
CA ALA A 27 9.04 18.31 3.94
C ALA A 27 10.36 18.41 3.16
N GLN A 28 11.04 17.28 2.93
CA GLN A 28 12.30 17.20 2.21
C GLN A 28 12.13 17.05 0.69
N ALA A 29 10.95 16.62 0.21
CA ALA A 29 10.59 16.55 -1.21
C ALA A 29 9.92 17.84 -1.71
N ALA A 30 10.24 18.99 -1.11
CA ALA A 30 9.61 20.31 -1.19
C ALA A 30 9.12 20.72 -2.60
N ASN A 31 7.94 21.37 -2.60
CA ASN A 31 7.31 22.15 -3.68
C ASN A 31 6.32 21.44 -4.60
N PHE A 32 5.44 20.60 -4.06
CA PHE A 32 4.24 20.21 -4.80
C PHE A 32 3.06 21.17 -4.50
N PRO A 33 2.54 21.92 -5.51
CA PRO A 33 1.56 23.01 -5.30
C PRO A 33 0.13 22.51 -5.14
N PHE A 34 -0.26 21.38 -4.73
CA PHE A 34 -1.67 20.93 -4.61
C PHE A 34 -1.93 19.90 -3.50
N CYS A 35 -1.14 19.86 -2.44
CA CYS A 35 -1.46 18.98 -1.31
C CYS A 35 -2.39 19.69 -0.32
N THR A 36 -3.68 19.38 -0.38
CA THR A 36 -4.61 19.70 0.71
C THR A 36 -4.18 18.91 1.95
N ILE A 37 -3.86 19.59 3.03
CA ILE A 37 -3.51 18.97 4.31
C ILE A 37 -4.84 18.63 4.99
N GLU A 38 -5.32 17.41 4.79
CA GLU A 38 -6.36 16.88 5.65
C GLU A 38 -5.71 16.36 6.95
N PRO A 39 -6.29 16.62 8.13
CA PRO A 39 -5.81 16.04 9.37
C PRO A 39 -5.75 14.51 9.22
N ASN A 40 -4.62 13.91 9.59
CA ASN A 40 -4.38 12.46 9.55
C ASN A 40 -4.19 11.84 8.15
N VAL A 41 -4.02 12.61 7.07
CA VAL A 41 -3.65 12.11 5.75
C VAL A 41 -2.27 12.62 5.35
N GLY A 42 -1.32 11.71 5.21
CA GLY A 42 0.02 11.98 4.68
C GLY A 42 0.10 11.65 3.20
N VAL A 43 0.42 12.63 2.35
CA VAL A 43 0.80 12.37 0.96
C VAL A 43 2.32 12.26 0.91
N ILE A 44 2.85 11.11 0.56
CA ILE A 44 4.25 10.75 0.75
C ILE A 44 4.88 10.41 -0.59
N THR A 45 6.05 10.98 -0.87
CA THR A 45 6.81 10.67 -2.08
C THR A 45 7.35 9.24 -2.04
N VAL A 46 7.17 8.50 -3.12
CA VAL A 46 7.72 7.16 -3.27
C VAL A 46 9.18 7.27 -3.71
N PRO A 47 10.15 6.78 -2.91
CA PRO A 47 11.56 6.77 -3.29
C PRO A 47 11.78 5.84 -4.50
N ASP A 48 12.33 6.38 -5.60
CA ASP A 48 12.65 5.60 -6.79
C ASP A 48 13.99 6.06 -7.40
N GLU A 49 15.00 5.21 -7.26
CA GLU A 49 16.35 5.48 -7.78
C GLU A 49 16.37 5.61 -9.30
N ARG A 50 15.40 4.98 -9.98
CA ARG A 50 15.26 5.08 -11.45
C ARG A 50 14.92 6.51 -11.86
N LEU A 51 14.03 7.19 -11.13
CA LEU A 51 13.69 8.58 -11.37
C LEU A 51 14.90 9.49 -11.19
N THR A 52 15.71 9.26 -10.16
CA THR A 52 16.96 9.98 -9.93
C THR A 52 17.92 9.80 -11.10
N LYS A 53 18.09 8.55 -11.54
CA LYS A 53 18.99 8.25 -12.67
C LYS A 53 18.52 8.86 -14.00
N LEU A 54 17.22 8.82 -14.27
CA LEU A 54 16.64 9.48 -15.45
C LEU A 54 16.85 11.00 -15.38
N THR A 55 16.72 11.60 -14.20
CA THR A 55 16.97 13.04 -13.99
C THR A 55 18.43 13.42 -14.29
N GLU A 56 19.38 12.60 -13.85
CA GLU A 56 20.81 12.81 -14.16
C GLU A 56 21.10 12.77 -15.67
N ILE A 57 20.48 11.84 -16.39
CA ILE A 57 20.69 11.65 -17.84
C ILE A 57 20.03 12.77 -18.63
N VAL A 58 18.77 13.08 -18.34
CA VAL A 58 17.94 14.01 -19.14
C VAL A 58 18.18 15.47 -18.76
N GLN A 59 18.55 15.75 -17.50
CA GLN A 59 18.70 17.10 -16.93
C GLN A 59 17.47 17.97 -17.21
N PRO A 60 16.26 17.54 -16.79
CA PRO A 60 15.01 18.22 -17.09
C PRO A 60 14.84 19.51 -16.29
N LYS A 61 13.90 20.36 -16.72
CA LYS A 61 13.53 21.57 -15.95
C LYS A 61 12.70 21.25 -14.72
N ALA A 62 11.97 20.14 -14.73
CA ALA A 62 11.12 19.71 -13.61
C ALA A 62 11.19 18.18 -13.43
N VAL A 63 11.08 17.74 -12.17
CA VAL A 63 11.03 16.31 -11.81
C VAL A 63 9.78 16.08 -10.95
N VAL A 64 8.96 15.11 -11.33
CA VAL A 64 7.71 14.79 -10.61
C VAL A 64 7.72 13.33 -10.19
N PRO A 65 7.94 13.04 -8.91
CA PRO A 65 7.89 11.68 -8.37
C PRO A 65 6.46 11.17 -8.17
N ASN A 66 6.30 9.87 -7.99
CA ASN A 66 5.08 9.27 -7.50
C ASN A 66 4.83 9.61 -6.04
N VAL A 67 3.56 9.59 -5.67
CA VAL A 67 3.13 9.75 -4.29
C VAL A 67 2.17 8.62 -3.90
N ILE A 68 2.13 8.33 -2.59
CA ILE A 68 1.17 7.44 -1.95
C ILE A 68 0.49 8.18 -0.81
N GLU A 69 -0.78 7.89 -0.57
CA GLU A 69 -1.51 8.43 0.57
C GLU A 69 -1.51 7.42 1.72
N ILE A 70 -1.09 7.86 2.91
CA ILE A 70 -1.16 7.08 4.13
C ILE A 70 -2.06 7.82 5.11
N VAL A 71 -3.06 7.12 5.65
CA VAL A 71 -4.04 7.67 6.58
C VAL A 71 -3.75 7.16 7.98
N ASP A 72 -3.49 8.05 8.94
CA ASP A 72 -3.42 7.68 10.35
C ASP A 72 -4.82 7.41 10.89
N ILE A 73 -5.13 6.15 11.10
CA ILE A 73 -6.40 5.72 11.66
C ILE A 73 -6.24 5.66 13.17
N ALA A 74 -7.00 6.52 13.89
CA ALA A 74 -6.96 6.57 15.35
C ALA A 74 -7.11 5.18 15.96
N GLY A 75 -6.33 4.90 17.02
CA GLY A 75 -6.23 3.56 17.61
C GLY A 75 -7.59 2.97 18.00
N LEU A 76 -7.72 1.68 17.76
CA LEU A 76 -8.90 0.90 18.15
C LEU A 76 -9.00 0.83 19.67
N VAL A 77 -10.20 1.07 20.20
CA VAL A 77 -10.58 0.69 21.56
C VAL A 77 -11.38 -0.61 21.47
N LYS A 78 -11.08 -1.57 22.32
CA LYS A 78 -11.80 -2.85 22.44
C LYS A 78 -13.31 -2.60 22.51
N GLY A 79 -14.11 -3.30 21.68
CA GLY A 79 -15.56 -3.11 21.60
C GLY A 79 -16.02 -2.17 20.47
N ALA A 80 -15.15 -1.76 19.56
CA ALA A 80 -15.47 -0.89 18.43
C ALA A 80 -16.59 -1.45 17.52
N SER A 81 -16.67 -2.78 17.38
CA SER A 81 -17.67 -3.46 16.56
C SER A 81 -19.10 -3.34 17.14
N LYS A 82 -19.24 -3.06 18.45
CA LYS A 82 -20.54 -2.89 19.12
C LYS A 82 -21.21 -1.54 18.85
N GLY A 83 -20.57 -0.66 18.09
CA GLY A 83 -21.24 0.49 17.47
C GLY A 83 -21.33 1.74 18.34
N GLU A 84 -20.51 1.91 19.35
CA GLU A 84 -20.50 3.13 20.16
C GLU A 84 -19.36 4.08 19.73
N GLY A 85 -19.72 5.29 19.29
CA GLY A 85 -18.83 6.45 19.15
C GLY A 85 -17.61 6.26 18.23
N LEU A 86 -16.40 6.32 18.81
CA LEU A 86 -15.12 6.29 18.10
C LEU A 86 -14.87 4.98 17.32
N GLY A 87 -15.48 3.86 17.73
CA GLY A 87 -15.34 2.58 17.05
C GLY A 87 -15.94 2.58 15.64
N ASN A 88 -17.11 3.19 15.46
CA ASN A 88 -17.71 3.33 14.13
C ASN A 88 -16.88 4.19 13.19
N GLN A 89 -16.26 5.26 13.70
CA GLN A 89 -15.39 6.12 12.92
C GLN A 89 -14.11 5.38 12.49
N PHE A 90 -13.51 4.60 13.39
CA PHE A 90 -12.37 3.73 13.07
C PHE A 90 -12.70 2.77 11.91
N LEU A 91 -13.82 2.04 12.02
CA LEU A 91 -14.26 1.10 10.98
C LEU A 91 -14.57 1.79 9.65
N ALA A 92 -15.14 3.00 9.69
CA ALA A 92 -15.42 3.80 8.49
C ALA A 92 -14.12 4.25 7.81
N ASN A 93 -13.12 4.70 8.60
CA ASN A 93 -11.82 5.08 8.08
C ASN A 93 -11.09 3.89 7.42
N ILE A 94 -11.09 2.70 8.06
CA ILE A 94 -10.54 1.49 7.42
C ILE A 94 -11.31 1.17 6.13
N ARG A 95 -12.63 1.30 6.12
CA ARG A 95 -13.43 1.04 4.91
C ARG A 95 -13.02 1.93 3.74
N ALA A 96 -12.67 3.18 3.99
CA ALA A 96 -12.25 4.14 2.97
C ALA A 96 -10.86 3.84 2.37
N THR A 97 -9.99 3.12 3.08
CA THR A 97 -8.64 2.79 2.59
C THR A 97 -8.62 1.55 1.70
N ASN A 98 -7.58 1.39 0.88
CA ASN A 98 -7.42 0.25 -0.04
C ASN A 98 -6.61 -0.90 0.55
N ALA A 99 -5.69 -0.61 1.50
CA ALA A 99 -4.86 -1.57 2.18
C ALA A 99 -4.62 -1.16 3.64
N ILE A 100 -4.12 -2.07 4.46
CA ILE A 100 -3.89 -1.89 5.89
C ILE A 100 -2.40 -2.08 6.20
N ILE A 101 -1.82 -1.12 6.92
CA ILE A 101 -0.50 -1.21 7.55
C ILE A 101 -0.73 -1.42 9.04
N HIS A 102 -0.52 -2.63 9.54
CA HIS A 102 -0.77 -2.98 10.92
C HIS A 102 0.51 -2.92 11.75
N VAL A 103 0.63 -1.91 12.60
CA VAL A 103 1.80 -1.69 13.47
C VAL A 103 1.62 -2.48 14.76
N LEU A 104 2.63 -3.31 15.08
CA LEU A 104 2.70 -4.16 16.26
C LEU A 104 3.90 -3.77 17.12
N ARG A 105 3.71 -3.70 18.43
CA ARG A 105 4.80 -3.47 19.37
C ARG A 105 5.57 -4.77 19.60
N CYS A 106 6.85 -4.76 19.24
CA CYS A 106 7.78 -5.88 19.35
C CYS A 106 9.02 -5.50 20.16
N PHE A 107 8.86 -4.68 21.19
CA PHE A 107 9.94 -4.26 22.10
C PHE A 107 9.41 -4.09 23.52
N ASP A 108 10.27 -4.34 24.50
CA ASP A 108 10.01 -4.06 25.91
C ASP A 108 10.56 -2.68 26.29
N ASN A 109 9.75 -1.90 27.00
CA ASN A 109 10.14 -0.59 27.54
C ASN A 109 9.24 -0.24 28.71
N ASP A 110 9.81 -0.20 29.91
CA ASP A 110 9.06 0.07 31.16
C ASP A 110 8.49 1.49 31.22
N ASN A 111 9.06 2.44 30.47
CA ASN A 111 8.57 3.80 30.37
C ASN A 111 7.38 3.98 29.43
N VAL A 112 7.06 2.98 28.62
CA VAL A 112 5.94 2.99 27.68
C VAL A 112 4.89 1.98 28.13
N ILE A 113 3.81 2.49 28.74
CA ILE A 113 2.72 1.64 29.27
C ILE A 113 2.03 0.92 28.11
N HIS A 114 1.85 -0.42 28.27
CA HIS A 114 1.03 -1.22 27.36
C HIS A 114 -0.43 -1.25 27.88
N VAL A 115 -1.42 -1.12 26.98
CA VAL A 115 -2.87 -1.08 27.37
C VAL A 115 -3.30 -2.32 28.13
N ASP A 116 -2.74 -3.51 27.79
CA ASP A 116 -3.05 -4.79 28.44
C ASP A 116 -1.96 -5.23 29.44
N GLY A 117 -1.07 -4.32 29.88
CA GLY A 117 -0.08 -4.55 30.93
C GLY A 117 1.14 -5.39 30.55
N SER A 118 1.17 -6.01 29.36
CA SER A 118 2.31 -6.79 28.84
C SER A 118 2.40 -6.71 27.34
N VAL A 119 3.60 -6.84 26.79
CA VAL A 119 3.83 -6.87 25.34
C VAL A 119 3.52 -8.25 24.80
N ASP A 120 2.53 -8.35 23.92
CA ASP A 120 2.22 -9.55 23.15
C ASP A 120 1.66 -9.17 21.76
N PRO A 121 2.52 -9.13 20.72
CA PRO A 121 2.11 -8.69 19.38
C PRO A 121 1.04 -9.60 18.74
N ILE A 122 0.94 -10.86 19.16
CA ILE A 122 -0.08 -11.78 18.60
C ILE A 122 -1.44 -11.45 19.18
N ARG A 123 -1.54 -11.29 20.50
CA ARG A 123 -2.78 -10.83 21.16
C ARG A 123 -3.22 -9.48 20.59
N ASP A 124 -2.28 -8.55 20.40
CA ASP A 124 -2.57 -7.20 19.91
C ASP A 124 -3.12 -7.23 18.47
N LYS A 125 -2.56 -8.12 17.62
CA LYS A 125 -3.08 -8.41 16.28
C LYS A 125 -4.50 -8.97 16.34
N GLU A 126 -4.73 -9.98 17.17
CA GLU A 126 -6.01 -10.67 17.31
C GLU A 126 -7.13 -9.74 17.80
N ILE A 127 -6.82 -8.76 18.65
CA ILE A 127 -7.79 -7.75 19.10
C ILE A 127 -8.32 -6.97 17.89
N ILE A 128 -7.45 -6.46 17.03
CA ILE A 128 -7.86 -5.69 15.85
C ILE A 128 -8.58 -6.60 14.84
N ASP A 129 -8.02 -7.78 14.55
CA ASP A 129 -8.62 -8.71 13.61
C ASP A 129 -10.03 -9.12 14.03
N THR A 130 -10.26 -9.40 15.32
CA THR A 130 -11.56 -9.77 15.86
C THR A 130 -12.61 -8.67 15.65
N GLU A 131 -12.26 -7.41 15.91
CA GLU A 131 -13.18 -6.29 15.71
C GLU A 131 -13.56 -6.11 14.22
N LEU A 132 -12.60 -6.28 13.31
CA LEU A 132 -12.85 -6.22 11.88
C LEU A 132 -13.70 -7.40 11.40
N GLN A 133 -13.38 -8.62 11.86
CA GLN A 133 -14.12 -9.85 11.54
C GLN A 133 -15.58 -9.79 12.02
N LEU A 134 -15.83 -9.29 13.23
CA LEU A 134 -17.19 -9.11 13.76
C LEU A 134 -18.00 -8.13 12.89
N LYS A 135 -17.35 -7.06 12.40
CA LYS A 135 -18.02 -6.12 11.50
C LYS A 135 -18.31 -6.71 10.12
N ASP A 136 -17.41 -7.52 9.61
CA ASP A 136 -17.62 -8.26 8.36
C ASP A 136 -18.74 -9.28 8.50
N LEU A 137 -18.80 -10.02 9.61
CA LEU A 137 -19.90 -10.94 9.91
C LEU A 137 -21.26 -10.23 9.91
N ASP A 138 -21.39 -9.07 10.57
CA ASP A 138 -22.62 -8.27 10.55
C ASP A 138 -23.03 -7.90 9.12
N SER A 139 -22.06 -7.51 8.26
CA SER A 139 -22.31 -7.17 6.86
C SER A 139 -22.76 -8.38 6.03
N ILE A 140 -22.12 -9.52 6.22
CA ILE A 140 -22.44 -10.78 5.55
C ILE A 140 -23.83 -11.28 5.97
N GLU A 141 -24.14 -11.28 7.27
CA GLU A 141 -25.44 -11.74 7.77
C GLU A 141 -26.60 -10.89 7.24
N LYS A 142 -26.42 -9.58 7.20
CA LYS A 142 -27.42 -8.68 6.58
C LYS A 142 -27.66 -8.97 5.11
N LYS A 143 -26.62 -9.30 4.35
CA LYS A 143 -26.77 -9.67 2.93
C LYS A 143 -27.39 -11.06 2.78
N ILE A 144 -26.97 -12.04 3.60
CA ILE A 144 -27.60 -13.38 3.62
C ILE A 144 -29.11 -13.27 3.84
N GLN A 145 -29.58 -12.51 4.83
CA GLN A 145 -31.00 -12.32 5.11
C GLN A 145 -31.78 -11.79 3.89
N LYS A 146 -31.15 -10.94 3.06
CA LYS A 146 -31.77 -10.39 1.86
C LYS A 146 -31.89 -11.41 0.72
N VAL A 147 -30.85 -12.26 0.53
CA VAL A 147 -30.80 -13.18 -0.61
C VAL A 147 -31.34 -14.58 -0.30
N GLU A 148 -31.42 -14.96 0.97
CA GLU A 148 -31.74 -16.34 1.42
C GLU A 148 -33.07 -16.84 0.87
N LYS A 149 -34.12 -15.99 0.89
CA LYS A 149 -35.44 -16.37 0.41
C LYS A 149 -35.42 -16.69 -1.09
N MET A 150 -34.77 -15.85 -1.90
CA MET A 150 -34.64 -16.05 -3.34
C MET A 150 -33.75 -17.24 -3.67
N ALA A 151 -32.66 -17.42 -2.94
CA ALA A 151 -31.76 -18.56 -3.10
C ALA A 151 -32.46 -19.92 -2.81
N LYS A 152 -33.34 -19.97 -1.80
CA LYS A 152 -34.07 -21.19 -1.38
C LYS A 152 -35.27 -21.51 -2.27
N THR A 153 -35.87 -20.54 -2.95
CA THR A 153 -37.02 -20.77 -3.86
C THR A 153 -36.61 -21.39 -5.19
N GLY A 154 -35.34 -21.50 -5.50
CA GLY A 154 -34.80 -22.29 -6.63
C GLY A 154 -34.93 -21.65 -8.02
N GLY A 155 -35.48 -20.46 -8.15
CA GLY A 155 -35.67 -19.77 -9.44
C GLY A 155 -34.50 -18.87 -9.86
N ASP A 156 -33.70 -18.41 -8.89
CA ASP A 156 -32.63 -17.42 -9.10
C ASP A 156 -31.25 -18.05 -8.83
N LYS A 157 -30.55 -18.35 -9.92
CA LYS A 157 -29.22 -18.96 -9.88
C LYS A 157 -28.16 -18.01 -9.29
N GLU A 158 -28.29 -16.70 -9.53
CA GLU A 158 -27.37 -15.69 -9.04
C GLU A 158 -27.54 -15.51 -7.53
N ALA A 159 -28.78 -15.41 -7.05
CA ALA A 159 -29.06 -15.37 -5.62
C ALA A 159 -28.55 -16.61 -4.88
N LYS A 160 -28.66 -17.81 -5.50
CA LYS A 160 -28.13 -19.04 -4.95
C LYS A 160 -26.60 -19.00 -4.86
N LYS A 161 -25.92 -18.60 -5.93
CA LYS A 161 -24.45 -18.51 -5.93
C LYS A 161 -23.96 -17.47 -4.92
N THR A 162 -24.60 -16.30 -4.83
CA THR A 162 -24.32 -15.28 -3.81
C THR A 162 -24.47 -15.84 -2.40
N PHE A 163 -25.53 -16.58 -2.12
CA PHE A 163 -25.77 -17.21 -0.81
C PHE A 163 -24.67 -18.23 -0.47
N ASP A 164 -24.29 -19.08 -1.44
CA ASP A 164 -23.26 -20.08 -1.24
C ASP A 164 -21.90 -19.42 -0.93
N VAL A 165 -21.50 -18.41 -1.70
CA VAL A 165 -20.27 -17.64 -1.47
C VAL A 165 -20.27 -16.95 -0.10
N LEU A 166 -21.37 -16.26 0.25
CA LEU A 166 -21.52 -15.63 1.57
C LEU A 166 -21.39 -16.63 2.71
N THR A 167 -21.93 -17.86 2.53
CA THR A 167 -21.84 -18.92 3.52
C THR A 167 -20.40 -19.36 3.75
N VAL A 168 -19.59 -19.47 2.69
CA VAL A 168 -18.15 -19.77 2.79
C VAL A 168 -17.44 -18.70 3.61
N TYR A 169 -17.64 -17.43 3.28
CA TYR A 169 -17.03 -16.32 4.04
C TYR A 169 -17.49 -16.29 5.49
N LYS A 170 -18.80 -16.48 5.76
CA LYS A 170 -19.34 -16.54 7.13
C LYS A 170 -18.64 -17.61 7.96
N ASN A 171 -18.57 -18.84 7.44
CA ASN A 171 -17.96 -19.96 8.17
C ASN A 171 -16.46 -19.73 8.39
N HIS A 172 -15.78 -19.13 7.42
CA HIS A 172 -14.36 -18.80 7.51
C HIS A 172 -14.08 -17.76 8.61
N LEU A 173 -14.86 -16.67 8.64
CA LEU A 173 -14.76 -15.65 9.69
C LEU A 173 -15.11 -16.21 11.08
N LEU A 174 -16.13 -17.08 11.19
CA LEU A 174 -16.49 -17.75 12.43
C LEU A 174 -15.39 -18.70 12.95
N SER A 175 -14.49 -19.16 12.07
CA SER A 175 -13.29 -19.92 12.49
C SER A 175 -12.13 -19.03 12.95
N GLY A 176 -12.33 -17.70 13.07
CA GLY A 176 -11.31 -16.74 13.50
C GLY A 176 -10.31 -16.34 12.39
N LYS A 177 -10.62 -16.65 11.12
CA LYS A 177 -9.76 -16.33 9.99
C LYS A 177 -10.29 -15.11 9.21
N SER A 178 -9.40 -14.31 8.69
CA SER A 178 -9.74 -13.10 7.90
C SER A 178 -10.27 -13.46 6.50
N ALA A 179 -11.19 -12.66 5.96
CA ALA A 179 -11.80 -12.91 4.65
C ALA A 179 -10.79 -13.02 3.50
N ARG A 180 -9.61 -12.38 3.62
CA ARG A 180 -8.52 -12.47 2.61
C ARG A 180 -7.98 -13.88 2.39
N THR A 181 -8.15 -14.76 3.38
CA THR A 181 -7.70 -16.18 3.31
C THR A 181 -8.85 -17.15 3.03
N ALA A 182 -10.06 -16.65 2.74
CA ALA A 182 -11.21 -17.50 2.46
C ALA A 182 -10.99 -18.30 1.18
N PRO A 183 -11.34 -19.61 1.16
CA PRO A 183 -11.17 -20.48 -0.01
C PRO A 183 -12.27 -20.23 -1.06
N VAL A 184 -12.28 -19.04 -1.65
CA VAL A 184 -13.23 -18.58 -2.65
C VAL A 184 -12.46 -18.28 -3.94
N ALA A 185 -12.95 -18.78 -5.08
CA ALA A 185 -12.36 -18.53 -6.39
C ALA A 185 -12.42 -17.04 -6.75
N GLU A 186 -11.46 -16.57 -7.56
CA GLU A 186 -11.36 -15.14 -7.89
C GLU A 186 -12.62 -14.63 -8.60
N GLU A 187 -13.14 -15.43 -9.55
CA GLU A 187 -14.38 -15.12 -10.25
C GLU A 187 -15.61 -15.03 -9.34
N ASP A 188 -15.59 -15.69 -8.19
CA ASP A 188 -16.71 -15.69 -7.24
C ASP A 188 -16.70 -14.48 -6.29
N LYS A 189 -15.59 -13.74 -6.22
CA LYS A 189 -15.49 -12.56 -5.36
C LYS A 189 -16.41 -11.42 -5.78
N GLU A 190 -16.82 -11.36 -7.04
CA GLU A 190 -17.78 -10.37 -7.54
C GLU A 190 -19.12 -10.40 -6.81
N TYR A 191 -19.58 -11.56 -6.36
CA TYR A 191 -20.86 -11.74 -5.64
C TYR A 191 -20.91 -11.04 -4.26
N ILE A 192 -19.75 -10.64 -3.73
CA ILE A 192 -19.64 -9.96 -2.43
C ILE A 192 -18.98 -8.59 -2.53
N ALA A 193 -18.63 -8.13 -3.72
CA ALA A 193 -17.89 -6.88 -3.93
C ALA A 193 -18.60 -5.64 -3.33
N ASP A 194 -19.94 -5.64 -3.31
CA ASP A 194 -20.77 -4.55 -2.81
C ASP A 194 -20.77 -4.40 -1.26
N ILE A 195 -20.34 -5.42 -0.50
CA ILE A 195 -20.34 -5.34 0.97
C ILE A 195 -19.02 -4.86 1.57
N TRP A 196 -17.97 -4.70 0.76
CA TRP A 196 -16.69 -4.09 1.14
C TRP A 196 -16.13 -4.67 2.45
N LEU A 197 -15.84 -5.97 2.46
CA LEU A 197 -15.30 -6.65 3.65
C LEU A 197 -13.96 -6.04 4.07
N LEU A 198 -13.85 -5.68 5.35
CA LEU A 198 -12.67 -5.03 5.91
C LEU A 198 -11.48 -5.99 5.97
N THR A 199 -11.72 -7.25 6.36
CA THR A 199 -10.69 -8.27 6.47
C THR A 199 -10.32 -8.90 5.12
N ALA A 200 -11.00 -8.52 4.02
CA ALA A 200 -10.60 -8.90 2.66
C ALA A 200 -9.48 -8.00 2.11
N LYS A 201 -9.26 -6.82 2.70
CA LYS A 201 -8.22 -5.89 2.26
C LYS A 201 -6.82 -6.49 2.40
N PRO A 202 -5.89 -6.17 1.48
CA PRO A 202 -4.47 -6.47 1.63
C PRO A 202 -3.94 -5.89 2.95
N VAL A 203 -3.06 -6.63 3.63
CA VAL A 203 -2.44 -6.22 4.88
C VAL A 203 -0.95 -6.48 4.86
N MET A 204 -0.17 -5.57 5.46
CA MET A 204 1.20 -5.80 5.87
C MET A 204 1.33 -5.57 7.37
N TYR A 205 2.29 -6.24 8.00
CA TYR A 205 2.58 -6.07 9.41
C TYR A 205 3.91 -5.34 9.60
N VAL A 206 3.91 -4.34 10.46
CA VAL A 206 5.09 -3.58 10.84
C VAL A 206 5.41 -3.89 12.29
N CYS A 207 6.47 -4.68 12.49
CA CYS A 207 7.01 -4.97 13.81
C CYS A 207 7.88 -3.79 14.25
N ASN A 208 7.37 -2.96 15.15
CA ASN A 208 8.16 -1.89 15.76
C ASN A 208 9.03 -2.48 16.88
N VAL A 209 10.35 -2.45 16.68
CA VAL A 209 11.35 -3.05 17.57
C VAL A 209 12.23 -1.98 18.23
N ASP A 210 13.01 -2.38 19.24
CA ASP A 210 14.11 -1.57 19.77
C ASP A 210 15.27 -1.45 18.78
N GLU A 211 16.20 -0.52 19.06
CA GLU A 211 17.36 -0.25 18.20
C GLU A 211 18.23 -1.49 17.96
N GLY A 212 18.48 -2.27 19.00
CA GLY A 212 19.34 -3.48 18.91
C GLY A 212 18.76 -4.58 18.03
N SER A 213 17.45 -4.55 17.79
CA SER A 213 16.72 -5.57 17.01
C SER A 213 16.40 -5.15 15.57
N VAL A 214 16.74 -3.92 15.13
CA VAL A 214 16.30 -3.37 13.85
C VAL A 214 16.84 -4.12 12.64
N SER A 215 18.04 -4.67 12.72
CA SER A 215 18.71 -5.39 11.62
C SER A 215 18.33 -6.88 11.57
N THR A 216 18.15 -7.52 12.72
CA THR A 216 17.97 -8.99 12.81
C THR A 216 16.59 -9.42 13.26
N GLY A 217 15.81 -8.52 13.86
CA GLY A 217 14.58 -8.86 14.55
C GLY A 217 14.82 -9.47 15.94
N ASN A 218 13.77 -9.95 16.57
CA ASN A 218 13.78 -10.57 17.88
C ASN A 218 12.70 -11.67 17.98
N ALA A 219 12.55 -12.28 19.15
CA ALA A 219 11.58 -13.36 19.38
C ALA A 219 10.13 -12.94 19.09
N TYR A 220 9.76 -11.69 19.34
CA TYR A 220 8.43 -11.17 19.00
C TYR A 220 8.19 -11.15 17.48
N VAL A 221 9.18 -10.71 16.71
CA VAL A 221 9.13 -10.69 15.24
C VAL A 221 8.95 -12.09 14.68
N GLU A 222 9.68 -13.09 15.19
CA GLU A 222 9.55 -14.47 14.72
C GLU A 222 8.17 -15.06 15.05
N ARG A 223 7.59 -14.71 16.20
CA ARG A 223 6.21 -15.10 16.54
C ARG A 223 5.21 -14.47 15.57
N VAL A 224 5.38 -13.19 15.21
CA VAL A 224 4.51 -12.52 14.21
C VAL A 224 4.62 -13.20 12.86
N LYS A 225 5.86 -13.43 12.35
CA LYS A 225 6.06 -14.11 11.06
C LYS A 225 5.39 -15.48 11.01
N ALA A 226 5.50 -16.25 12.10
CA ALA A 226 4.86 -17.57 12.21
C ALA A 226 3.31 -17.44 12.19
N ALA A 227 2.75 -16.49 12.92
CA ALA A 227 1.31 -16.30 13.04
C ALA A 227 0.64 -15.83 11.73
N VAL A 228 1.35 -15.05 10.90
CA VAL A 228 0.79 -14.48 9.65
C VAL A 228 1.17 -15.28 8.39
N LYS A 229 1.85 -16.41 8.54
CA LYS A 229 2.34 -17.21 7.42
C LYS A 229 1.23 -17.63 6.44
N GLU A 230 0.07 -18.01 6.95
CA GLU A 230 -1.08 -18.40 6.11
C GLU A 230 -1.71 -17.20 5.38
N GLU A 231 -1.48 -15.98 5.85
CA GLU A 231 -2.01 -14.77 5.22
C GLU A 231 -1.17 -14.32 4.02
N ASN A 232 0.03 -14.88 3.84
CA ASN A 232 1.04 -14.45 2.86
C ASN A 232 1.32 -12.94 2.92
N ALA A 233 1.23 -12.36 4.13
CA ALA A 233 1.41 -10.94 4.37
C ALA A 233 2.89 -10.61 4.56
N GLU A 234 3.33 -9.47 4.02
CA GLU A 234 4.68 -8.95 4.24
C GLU A 234 4.84 -8.50 5.70
N VAL A 235 5.99 -8.85 6.31
CA VAL A 235 6.35 -8.44 7.68
C VAL A 235 7.61 -7.58 7.59
N LEU A 236 7.48 -6.32 7.96
CA LEU A 236 8.59 -5.37 8.05
C LEU A 236 9.07 -5.21 9.49
N ILE A 237 10.37 -5.02 9.65
CA ILE A 237 11.01 -4.70 10.93
C ILE A 237 11.43 -3.23 10.86
N ILE A 238 10.94 -2.41 11.77
CA ILE A 238 11.23 -0.98 11.84
C ILE A 238 11.42 -0.58 13.30
N SER A 239 12.33 0.33 13.59
CA SER A 239 12.40 1.02 14.87
C SER A 239 11.88 2.44 14.70
N ALA A 240 10.70 2.73 15.25
CA ALA A 240 10.11 4.06 15.18
C ALA A 240 10.99 5.12 15.86
N GLN A 241 11.79 4.74 16.85
CA GLN A 241 12.75 5.61 17.50
C GLN A 241 13.88 6.00 16.54
N ILE A 242 14.51 5.02 15.89
CA ILE A 242 15.56 5.25 14.87
C ILE A 242 15.03 6.15 13.74
N GLU A 243 13.80 5.87 13.25
CA GLU A 243 13.22 6.69 12.19
C GLU A 243 12.99 8.15 12.63
N ALA A 244 12.64 8.37 13.90
CA ALA A 244 12.52 9.73 14.45
C ALA A 244 13.89 10.42 14.49
N GLU A 245 14.95 9.74 14.91
CA GLU A 245 16.31 10.26 14.94
C GLU A 245 16.81 10.59 13.51
N ILE A 246 16.57 9.71 12.53
CA ILE A 246 16.89 9.96 11.12
C ILE A 246 16.15 11.21 10.59
N ALA A 247 14.89 11.39 11.01
CA ALA A 247 14.09 12.53 10.56
C ALA A 247 14.59 13.89 11.08
N GLU A 248 15.35 13.91 12.19
CA GLU A 248 15.97 15.12 12.76
C GLU A 248 17.29 15.49 12.07
N LEU A 249 17.93 14.57 11.34
CA LEU A 249 19.17 14.83 10.63
C LEU A 249 18.93 15.73 9.40
N GLU A 250 19.74 16.76 9.23
CA GLU A 250 19.53 17.75 8.19
C GLU A 250 20.07 17.32 6.83
N SER A 251 21.29 16.74 6.80
CA SER A 251 21.95 16.38 5.55
C SER A 251 21.71 14.93 5.13
N TYR A 252 21.82 14.67 3.82
CA TYR A 252 21.77 13.31 3.27
C TYR A 252 22.96 12.49 3.76
N GLU A 253 24.15 13.10 3.83
CA GLU A 253 25.37 12.48 4.26
C GLU A 253 25.29 11.99 5.71
N GLU A 254 24.76 12.82 6.62
CA GLU A 254 24.55 12.43 8.02
C GLU A 254 23.62 11.23 8.14
N ARG A 255 22.53 11.22 7.38
CA ARG A 255 21.60 10.08 7.36
C ARG A 255 22.26 8.81 6.86
N GLN A 256 23.07 8.89 5.80
CA GLN A 256 23.79 7.74 5.28
C GLN A 256 24.83 7.22 6.27
N MET A 257 25.55 8.10 6.94
CA MET A 257 26.50 7.71 8.01
C MET A 257 25.75 6.99 9.14
N PHE A 258 24.67 7.57 9.63
CA PHE A 258 23.86 6.98 10.70
C PHE A 258 23.29 5.61 10.33
N LEU A 259 22.75 5.45 9.13
CA LEU A 259 22.28 4.16 8.62
C LEU A 259 23.42 3.11 8.54
N ASN A 260 24.59 3.52 8.03
CA ASN A 260 25.74 2.65 7.93
C ASN A 260 26.25 2.18 9.30
N ASP A 261 26.26 3.06 10.31
CA ASP A 261 26.64 2.72 11.68
C ASP A 261 25.70 1.67 12.30
N LEU A 262 24.43 1.67 11.90
CA LEU A 262 23.43 0.67 12.29
C LEU A 262 23.43 -0.59 11.39
N GLY A 263 24.31 -0.64 10.37
CA GLY A 263 24.33 -1.73 9.39
C GLY A 263 23.11 -1.78 8.48
N LEU A 264 22.43 -0.63 8.28
CA LEU A 264 21.26 -0.50 7.41
C LEU A 264 21.64 0.13 6.07
N THR A 265 21.03 -0.36 4.99
CA THR A 265 21.22 0.17 3.63
C THR A 265 20.25 1.29 3.30
N GLU A 266 19.07 1.29 3.92
CA GLU A 266 18.05 2.32 3.77
C GLU A 266 17.19 2.40 5.04
N SER A 267 16.48 3.52 5.22
CA SER A 267 15.58 3.72 6.37
C SER A 267 14.37 2.77 6.32
N GLY A 268 13.83 2.43 7.49
CA GLY A 268 12.61 1.65 7.61
C GLY A 268 11.41 2.35 6.99
N VAL A 269 11.36 3.67 7.06
CA VAL A 269 10.33 4.50 6.39
C VAL A 269 10.37 4.30 4.87
N ASN A 270 11.55 4.31 4.24
CA ASN A 270 11.66 4.05 2.80
C ASN A 270 11.21 2.63 2.43
N LYS A 271 11.61 1.62 3.23
CA LYS A 271 11.14 0.23 3.07
C LYS A 271 9.62 0.15 3.17
N LEU A 272 9.02 0.83 4.16
CA LEU A 272 7.58 0.87 4.37
C LEU A 272 6.83 1.48 3.19
N ILE A 273 7.32 2.60 2.65
CA ILE A 273 6.71 3.27 1.48
C ILE A 273 6.74 2.35 0.26
N LYS A 274 7.90 1.75 -0.04
CA LYS A 274 8.05 0.79 -1.15
C LYS A 274 7.15 -0.44 -0.98
N ALA A 275 7.05 -0.96 0.24
CA ALA A 275 6.19 -2.11 0.55
C ALA A 275 4.70 -1.76 0.45
N ALA A 276 4.28 -0.58 0.92
CA ALA A 276 2.91 -0.10 0.77
C ALA A 276 2.52 0.09 -0.70
N TYR A 277 3.46 0.54 -1.54
CA TYR A 277 3.27 0.67 -2.97
C TYR A 277 3.01 -0.71 -3.64
N ARG A 278 3.82 -1.72 -3.28
CA ARG A 278 3.60 -3.11 -3.72
C ARG A 278 2.30 -3.69 -3.19
N LEU A 279 1.97 -3.45 -1.91
CA LEU A 279 0.74 -3.93 -1.27
C LEU A 279 -0.52 -3.46 -2.00
N LEU A 280 -0.49 -2.25 -2.55
CA LEU A 280 -1.55 -1.68 -3.37
C LEU A 280 -1.53 -2.19 -4.83
N ASN A 281 -0.65 -3.15 -5.16
CA ASN A 281 -0.48 -3.68 -6.51
C ASN A 281 -0.18 -2.59 -7.56
N LEU A 282 0.67 -1.62 -7.17
CA LEU A 282 1.06 -0.50 -8.02
C LEU A 282 2.34 -0.80 -8.80
N ALA A 283 2.47 -0.14 -9.94
CA ALA A 283 3.66 -0.09 -10.76
C ALA A 283 3.92 1.34 -11.23
N THR A 284 5.13 1.60 -11.68
CA THR A 284 5.57 2.91 -12.17
C THR A 284 5.99 2.81 -13.62
N TYR A 285 5.48 3.69 -14.48
CA TYR A 285 6.11 4.00 -15.74
C TYR A 285 6.61 5.45 -15.73
N PHE A 286 7.50 5.79 -16.64
CA PHE A 286 8.09 7.12 -16.73
C PHE A 286 7.77 7.79 -18.06
N THR A 287 7.66 9.11 -18.02
CA THR A 287 7.84 9.97 -19.19
C THR A 287 9.11 10.77 -18.98
N ALA A 288 10.00 10.78 -19.99
CA ALA A 288 11.30 11.42 -19.90
C ALA A 288 11.46 12.42 -21.04
N GLY A 289 11.55 13.70 -20.70
CA GLY A 289 11.73 14.79 -21.66
C GLY A 289 12.44 15.98 -21.02
N VAL A 290 13.01 16.87 -21.86
CA VAL A 290 13.78 18.04 -21.42
C VAL A 290 12.96 19.00 -20.54
N GLN A 291 11.64 19.05 -20.72
CA GLN A 291 10.77 19.89 -19.89
C GLN A 291 10.47 19.23 -18.53
N GLU A 292 10.18 17.92 -18.54
CA GLU A 292 9.81 17.19 -17.35
C GLU A 292 10.26 15.72 -17.45
N VAL A 293 10.78 15.18 -16.35
CA VAL A 293 10.86 13.74 -16.09
C VAL A 293 9.85 13.44 -15.00
N ARG A 294 8.93 12.53 -15.29
CA ARG A 294 7.84 12.22 -14.37
C ARG A 294 7.62 10.72 -14.20
N ALA A 295 7.43 10.31 -12.97
CA ALA A 295 6.94 8.99 -12.61
C ALA A 295 5.41 9.00 -12.56
N TRP A 296 4.79 7.97 -13.14
CA TRP A 296 3.35 7.79 -13.20
C TRP A 296 2.94 6.51 -12.50
N THR A 297 2.00 6.61 -11.56
CA THR A 297 1.47 5.45 -10.85
C THR A 297 0.38 4.78 -11.67
N ILE A 298 0.49 3.48 -11.86
CA ILE A 298 -0.54 2.62 -12.45
C ILE A 298 -0.79 1.40 -11.58
N THR A 299 -1.92 0.74 -11.76
CA THR A 299 -2.12 -0.62 -11.24
C THR A 299 -1.40 -1.62 -12.14
N GLN A 300 -0.72 -2.60 -11.54
CA GLN A 300 -0.10 -3.69 -12.30
C GLN A 300 -1.11 -4.36 -13.22
N GLY A 301 -0.70 -4.65 -14.45
CA GLY A 301 -1.57 -5.23 -15.46
C GLY A 301 -2.31 -4.21 -16.34
N PHE A 302 -2.14 -2.90 -16.10
CA PHE A 302 -2.71 -1.88 -16.98
C PHE A 302 -2.18 -2.02 -18.41
N THR A 303 -3.10 -1.89 -19.37
CA THR A 303 -2.76 -1.79 -20.80
C THR A 303 -2.25 -0.38 -21.12
N ALA A 304 -1.55 -0.24 -22.25
CA ALA A 304 -1.02 1.06 -22.69
C ALA A 304 -2.10 2.17 -22.78
N PRO A 305 -3.33 1.95 -23.30
CA PRO A 305 -4.40 2.95 -23.23
C PRO A 305 -4.77 3.35 -21.81
N GLN A 306 -4.92 2.39 -20.89
CA GLN A 306 -5.23 2.67 -19.48
C GLN A 306 -4.12 3.49 -18.81
N ALA A 307 -2.85 3.18 -19.09
CA ALA A 307 -1.71 3.95 -18.61
C ALA A 307 -1.70 5.38 -19.19
N ALA A 308 -2.03 5.54 -20.47
CA ALA A 308 -2.19 6.87 -21.10
C ALA A 308 -3.34 7.66 -20.43
N GLY A 309 -4.40 6.98 -20.02
CA GLY A 309 -5.54 7.56 -19.30
C GLY A 309 -5.18 8.18 -17.94
N VAL A 310 -4.11 7.69 -17.29
CA VAL A 310 -3.60 8.28 -16.05
C VAL A 310 -3.04 9.70 -16.28
N ILE A 311 -2.51 9.98 -17.47
CA ILE A 311 -2.08 11.33 -17.86
C ILE A 311 -3.31 12.21 -18.10
N HIS A 312 -4.20 11.74 -18.97
CA HIS A 312 -5.45 12.43 -19.32
C HIS A 312 -6.43 11.47 -19.98
N THR A 313 -7.71 11.61 -19.67
CA THR A 313 -8.79 10.75 -20.23
C THR A 313 -8.84 10.77 -21.76
N ASP A 314 -8.47 11.88 -22.40
CA ASP A 314 -8.43 11.98 -23.86
C ASP A 314 -7.31 11.14 -24.45
N PHE A 315 -6.21 10.95 -23.73
CA PHE A 315 -5.10 10.08 -24.17
C PHE A 315 -5.54 8.62 -24.25
N GLU A 316 -6.38 8.18 -23.32
CA GLU A 316 -6.96 6.84 -23.36
C GLU A 316 -7.92 6.67 -24.53
N LYS A 317 -8.87 7.62 -24.70
CA LYS A 317 -9.88 7.57 -25.75
C LYS A 317 -9.27 7.68 -27.15
N GLY A 318 -8.33 8.59 -27.33
CA GLY A 318 -7.65 8.85 -28.60
C GLY A 318 -6.39 8.00 -28.82
N PHE A 319 -6.11 6.99 -27.98
CA PHE A 319 -4.89 6.19 -28.05
C PHE A 319 -4.67 5.55 -29.42
N ILE A 320 -3.49 5.80 -30.01
CA ILE A 320 -3.05 5.20 -31.27
C ILE A 320 -2.01 4.12 -31.00
N ARG A 321 -0.91 4.49 -30.35
CA ARG A 321 0.21 3.60 -30.00
C ARG A 321 1.06 4.22 -28.91
N ALA A 322 1.89 3.39 -28.26
CA ALA A 322 2.94 3.85 -27.35
C ALA A 322 4.32 3.51 -27.91
N GLU A 323 5.24 4.44 -27.82
CA GLU A 323 6.67 4.20 -28.02
C GLU A 323 7.25 3.88 -26.64
N VAL A 324 7.88 2.69 -26.51
CA VAL A 324 8.31 2.13 -25.22
C VAL A 324 9.80 1.85 -25.26
N ILE A 325 10.52 2.34 -24.25
CA ILE A 325 11.94 2.04 -24.03
C ILE A 325 12.05 1.41 -22.63
N LYS A 326 12.78 0.30 -22.52
CA LYS A 326 13.08 -0.29 -21.21
C LYS A 326 14.08 0.59 -20.46
N TYR A 327 13.89 0.75 -19.16
CA TYR A 327 14.73 1.57 -18.30
C TYR A 327 16.23 1.25 -18.48
N GLU A 328 16.59 -0.04 -18.48
CA GLU A 328 17.98 -0.49 -18.62
C GLU A 328 18.58 -0.09 -19.97
N ASP A 329 17.81 -0.15 -21.05
CA ASP A 329 18.26 0.27 -22.38
C ASP A 329 18.41 1.80 -22.44
N PHE A 330 17.50 2.55 -21.81
CA PHE A 330 17.60 4.02 -21.72
C PHE A 330 18.86 4.45 -20.99
N VAL A 331 19.15 3.85 -19.83
CA VAL A 331 20.37 4.12 -19.06
C VAL A 331 21.62 3.72 -19.85
N LYS A 332 21.62 2.53 -20.45
CA LYS A 332 22.74 1.99 -21.24
C LYS A 332 23.16 2.93 -22.38
N PHE A 333 22.21 3.53 -23.07
CA PHE A 333 22.44 4.43 -24.20
C PHE A 333 22.37 5.90 -23.82
N ASN A 334 22.49 6.21 -22.52
CA ASN A 334 22.51 7.58 -21.96
C ASN A 334 21.38 8.47 -22.52
N GLY A 335 20.18 7.92 -22.64
CA GLY A 335 18.98 8.63 -23.08
C GLY A 335 18.92 9.00 -24.55
N SER A 336 19.87 8.56 -25.39
CA SER A 336 19.89 8.87 -26.81
C SER A 336 18.87 8.06 -27.60
N GLU A 337 17.68 8.63 -27.84
CA GLU A 337 16.63 7.98 -28.63
C GLU A 337 17.08 7.50 -30.01
N ALA A 338 17.97 8.25 -30.67
CA ALA A 338 18.52 7.86 -31.96
C ALA A 338 19.29 6.54 -31.87
N ILE A 339 20.21 6.43 -30.90
CA ILE A 339 21.02 5.21 -30.68
C ILE A 339 20.12 4.05 -30.22
N ILE A 340 19.15 4.31 -29.35
CA ILE A 340 18.17 3.30 -28.87
C ILE A 340 17.41 2.72 -30.07
N LYS A 341 16.93 3.58 -30.97
CA LYS A 341 16.21 3.18 -32.19
C LYS A 341 17.10 2.39 -33.17
N GLU A 342 18.33 2.84 -33.40
CA GLU A 342 19.31 2.14 -34.24
C GLU A 342 19.61 0.72 -33.72
N ASN A 343 19.62 0.55 -32.41
CA ASN A 343 19.82 -0.75 -31.77
C ASN A 343 18.54 -1.59 -31.65
N GLY A 344 17.41 -1.15 -32.23
CA GLY A 344 16.14 -1.88 -32.20
C GLY A 344 15.52 -1.98 -30.80
N LYS A 345 15.81 -1.03 -29.89
CA LYS A 345 15.35 -1.01 -28.50
C LYS A 345 14.17 -0.07 -28.26
N LEU A 346 13.71 0.63 -29.28
CA LEU A 346 12.48 1.40 -29.27
C LEU A 346 11.32 0.49 -29.72
N GLY A 347 10.52 0.03 -28.77
CA GLY A 347 9.28 -0.72 -29.03
C GLY A 347 8.19 0.22 -29.53
N VAL A 348 7.34 -0.28 -30.43
CA VAL A 348 6.12 0.41 -30.87
C VAL A 348 4.94 -0.51 -30.52
N GLU A 349 4.19 -0.14 -29.49
CA GLU A 349 3.23 -1.02 -28.84
C GLU A 349 1.79 -0.55 -29.06
N GLY A 350 0.91 -1.53 -29.24
CA GLY A 350 -0.52 -1.34 -29.47
C GLY A 350 -1.35 -1.35 -28.20
N LYS A 351 -2.69 -1.41 -28.39
CA LYS A 351 -3.69 -1.33 -27.30
C LYS A 351 -3.63 -2.49 -26.29
N THR A 352 -3.09 -3.62 -26.67
CA THR A 352 -3.02 -4.83 -25.82
C THR A 352 -1.73 -4.94 -25.02
N TYR A 353 -0.79 -4.02 -25.21
CA TYR A 353 0.46 -4.01 -24.47
C TYR A 353 0.20 -3.80 -22.98
N ILE A 354 0.70 -4.72 -22.16
CA ILE A 354 0.69 -4.60 -20.71
C ILE A 354 1.94 -3.85 -20.26
N VAL A 355 1.74 -2.66 -19.69
CA VAL A 355 2.83 -1.80 -19.22
C VAL A 355 3.62 -2.50 -18.11
N GLN A 356 4.94 -2.51 -18.26
CA GLN A 356 5.85 -3.09 -17.28
C GLN A 356 6.38 -2.01 -16.35
N ASP A 357 6.65 -2.40 -15.10
CA ASP A 357 7.27 -1.49 -14.13
C ASP A 357 8.64 -1.02 -14.61
N GLY A 358 8.84 0.29 -14.69
CA GLY A 358 10.05 0.91 -15.21
C GLY A 358 10.03 1.25 -16.70
N ASP A 359 8.96 0.97 -17.43
CA ASP A 359 8.86 1.39 -18.84
C ASP A 359 8.96 2.92 -18.98
N ILE A 360 9.73 3.39 -19.94
CA ILE A 360 9.75 4.79 -20.36
C ILE A 360 8.87 4.90 -21.61
N MET A 361 7.81 5.70 -21.51
CA MET A 361 6.73 5.69 -22.50
C MET A 361 6.49 7.06 -23.12
N HIS A 362 6.22 7.06 -24.43
CA HIS A 362 5.72 8.21 -25.15
C HIS A 362 4.43 7.80 -25.91
N PHE A 363 3.31 8.41 -25.54
CA PHE A 363 2.02 8.08 -26.12
C PHE A 363 1.73 8.92 -27.37
N ARG A 364 1.23 8.26 -28.41
CA ARG A 364 0.67 8.90 -29.61
C ARG A 364 -0.83 8.74 -29.58
N PHE A 365 -1.55 9.84 -29.62
CA PHE A 365 -3.00 9.90 -29.55
C PHE A 365 -3.53 10.93 -30.52
N ASN A 366 -4.81 10.81 -30.86
CA ASN A 366 -5.55 11.78 -31.68
C ASN A 366 -6.84 12.15 -30.92
N VAL A 367 -7.09 13.44 -30.75
CA VAL A 367 -8.26 13.99 -30.04
C VAL A 367 -9.22 14.60 -31.04
#